data_2a9b7dcc51410fe929fce2e46d355184
#
_entry.id   2a9b7dcc51410fe929fce2e46d355184
#
_cell.length_a   1.000
_cell.length_b   1.000
_cell.length_c   1.000
_cell.angle_alpha   90.00
_cell.angle_beta   90.00
_cell.angle_gamma   90.00
#
_symmetry.space_group_name_H-M   'P 1'
#
loop_
_entity.id
_entity.type
_entity.pdbx_description
1 polymer ?
#
loop_
_entity_poly.entity_id
_entity_poly.type
_entity_poly.pdbx_seq_one_letter_code
_entity_poly.pdbx_strand_id
1 'polypeptide(L)'
;RDLRLQEILTDFLATFPSINTNYKLGNVRCGAICVLDAKTGAVKGMATAPTYNLKDYAENYDYFVDFPDSPLVNRCTYGLYRPGSTFKTVTATAGLNEGVVLAGTPLFCGHTYDFYGTMYSCTGTHGYISTRHAIEVSCNCYFYELSRMLGIDNITKYATLYGLGQSTGIETGDAPGYLCNPETFAEHGQEWYIGYVIQAGIGNQDCGMTPLQMACVASTIGNRGVRYKPYLV
;
A
#
# COMPACT_ATOMS: atom_id res chain seq x y z
N ARG A 1 0.20 24.32 5.96
CA ARG A 1 1.33 23.50 5.45
C ARG A 1 2.54 23.71 6.33
N ASP A 2 3.21 22.63 6.71
CA ASP A 2 4.53 22.70 7.30
C ASP A 2 5.56 22.79 6.15
N LEU A 3 5.95 23.99 5.77
CA LEU A 3 6.89 24.23 4.65
C LEU A 3 8.23 23.53 4.88
N ARG A 4 8.72 23.51 6.11
CA ARG A 4 9.97 22.84 6.45
C ARG A 4 9.87 21.33 6.24
N LEU A 5 8.75 20.70 6.65
CA LEU A 5 8.51 19.28 6.40
C LEU A 5 8.44 19.01 4.89
N GLN A 6 7.72 19.85 4.14
CA GLN A 6 7.61 19.70 2.68
C GLN A 6 8.97 19.77 1.99
N GLU A 7 9.84 20.70 2.37
CA GLU A 7 11.22 20.81 1.86
C GLU A 7 12.01 19.54 2.17
N ILE A 8 12.00 19.05 3.42
CA ILE A 8 12.69 17.83 3.81
C ILE A 8 12.23 16.62 2.97
N LEU A 9 10.94 16.46 2.74
CA LEU A 9 10.40 15.35 1.96
C LEU A 9 10.84 15.42 0.49
N THR A 10 10.83 16.62 -0.08
CA THR A 10 11.25 16.86 -1.46
C THR A 10 12.74 16.59 -1.64
N ASP A 11 13.58 17.11 -0.76
CA ASP A 11 15.02 16.90 -0.78
C ASP A 11 15.39 15.44 -0.56
N PHE A 12 14.69 14.75 0.36
CA PHE A 12 14.89 13.32 0.59
C PHE A 12 14.64 12.52 -0.69
N LEU A 13 13.53 12.75 -1.37
CA LEU A 13 13.22 12.03 -2.62
C LEU A 13 14.19 12.37 -3.74
N ALA A 14 14.67 13.61 -3.83
CA ALA A 14 15.65 14.02 -4.82
C ALA A 14 17.02 13.35 -4.60
N THR A 15 17.40 13.12 -3.35
CA THR A 15 18.70 12.53 -2.96
C THR A 15 18.65 11.01 -2.79
N PHE A 16 17.49 10.41 -2.62
CA PHE A 16 17.30 8.99 -2.34
C PHE A 16 18.00 8.06 -3.34
N PRO A 17 17.98 8.30 -4.66
CA PRO A 17 18.71 7.47 -5.62
C PRO A 17 20.21 7.36 -5.33
N SER A 18 20.82 8.43 -4.83
CA SER A 18 22.26 8.47 -4.52
C SER A 18 22.60 7.81 -3.17
N ILE A 19 21.66 7.76 -2.23
CA ILE A 19 21.83 7.15 -0.90
C ILE A 19 21.65 5.63 -0.96
N ASN A 20 20.92 5.14 -1.93
CA ASN A 20 20.48 3.73 -2.00
C ASN A 20 21.52 2.76 -2.58
N THR A 21 22.81 3.04 -2.44
CA THR A 21 23.90 2.17 -2.92
C THR A 21 23.99 0.82 -2.20
N ASN A 22 23.40 0.71 -1.00
CA ASN A 22 23.53 -0.48 -0.15
C ASN A 22 22.42 -1.54 -0.36
N TYR A 23 21.31 -1.23 -1.04
CA TYR A 23 20.15 -2.12 -1.10
C TYR A 23 19.95 -2.88 -2.41
N LYS A 24 20.84 -2.78 -3.39
CA LYS A 24 20.72 -3.44 -4.71
C LYS A 24 19.35 -3.25 -5.40
N LEU A 25 18.63 -2.17 -5.06
CA LEU A 25 17.28 -1.88 -5.57
C LEU A 25 17.28 -1.33 -7.00
N GLY A 26 18.39 -1.42 -7.71
CA GLY A 26 18.53 -0.87 -9.05
C GLY A 26 18.49 0.66 -9.07
N ASN A 27 18.31 1.25 -10.23
CA ASN A 27 18.14 2.70 -10.39
C ASN A 27 16.70 3.09 -10.06
N VAL A 28 16.38 3.28 -8.78
CA VAL A 28 15.09 3.84 -8.35
C VAL A 28 15.05 5.31 -8.76
N ARG A 29 14.20 5.64 -9.74
CA ARG A 29 14.07 7.01 -10.25
C ARG A 29 12.80 7.70 -9.78
N CYS A 30 11.81 6.95 -9.31
CA CYS A 30 10.50 7.45 -8.97
C CYS A 30 10.15 7.12 -7.53
N GLY A 31 9.46 8.03 -6.86
CA GLY A 31 8.99 7.82 -5.50
C GLY A 31 7.89 8.79 -5.10
N ALA A 32 7.24 8.50 -3.97
CA ALA A 32 6.25 9.38 -3.37
C ALA A 32 6.23 9.23 -1.85
N ILE A 33 5.99 10.32 -1.15
CA ILE A 33 5.83 10.35 0.31
C ILE A 33 4.58 11.15 0.65
N CYS A 34 3.71 10.59 1.47
CA CYS A 34 2.53 11.26 2.03
C CYS A 34 2.60 11.25 3.56
N VAL A 35 2.42 12.40 4.18
CA VAL A 35 2.37 12.56 5.64
C VAL A 35 1.05 13.18 6.02
N LEU A 36 0.27 12.47 6.84
CA LEU A 36 -1.03 12.89 7.34
C LEU A 36 -1.00 13.09 8.86
N ASP A 37 -1.78 14.04 9.31
CA ASP A 37 -2.18 14.11 10.71
C ASP A 37 -3.26 13.05 10.97
N ALA A 38 -2.93 12.05 11.78
CA ALA A 38 -3.82 10.91 12.04
C ALA A 38 -5.11 11.31 12.79
N LYS A 39 -5.14 12.45 13.48
CA LYS A 39 -6.30 12.90 14.26
C LYS A 39 -7.26 13.76 13.47
N THR A 40 -6.82 14.32 12.35
CA THR A 40 -7.62 15.30 11.59
C THR A 40 -7.78 14.92 10.12
N GLY A 41 -6.85 14.14 9.55
CA GLY A 41 -6.77 13.88 8.12
C GLY A 41 -6.03 14.97 7.33
N ALA A 42 -5.52 16.02 8.00
CA ALA A 42 -4.79 17.09 7.34
C ALA A 42 -3.51 16.56 6.69
N VAL A 43 -3.29 16.89 5.42
CA VAL A 43 -2.03 16.61 4.71
C VAL A 43 -0.95 17.56 5.21
N LYS A 44 0.01 17.05 5.96
CA LYS A 44 1.15 17.80 6.48
C LYS A 44 2.26 17.99 5.46
N GLY A 45 2.44 17.01 4.59
CA GLY A 45 3.39 17.05 3.50
C GLY A 45 3.11 15.97 2.46
N MET A 46 3.40 16.29 1.21
CA MET A 46 3.21 15.38 0.08
C MET A 46 4.25 15.68 -1.00
N ALA A 47 5.11 14.73 -1.29
CA ALA A 47 6.20 14.88 -2.25
C ALA A 47 6.24 13.72 -3.25
N THR A 48 6.62 14.02 -4.48
CA THR A 48 6.80 13.06 -5.58
C THR A 48 8.12 13.28 -6.29
N ALA A 49 8.73 12.21 -6.78
CA ALA A 49 9.91 12.26 -7.64
C ALA A 49 9.71 11.36 -8.88
N PRO A 50 10.23 11.76 -10.07
CA PRO A 50 10.76 13.10 -10.33
C PRO A 50 9.68 14.17 -10.17
N THR A 51 10.12 15.41 -10.06
CA THR A 51 9.27 16.59 -9.97
C THR A 51 9.75 17.66 -10.93
N TYR A 52 9.06 18.78 -10.98
CA TYR A 52 9.39 19.94 -11.81
C TYR A 52 9.21 21.22 -11.01
N ASN A 53 9.87 22.28 -11.41
CA ASN A 53 9.54 23.60 -10.91
C ASN A 53 8.58 24.34 -11.87
N LEU A 54 7.77 25.25 -11.33
CA LEU A 54 6.73 25.91 -12.11
C LEU A 54 7.27 26.82 -13.22
N LYS A 55 8.48 27.38 -13.06
CA LYS A 55 9.10 28.20 -14.09
C LYS A 55 9.50 27.35 -15.30
N ASP A 56 10.22 26.24 -15.05
CA ASP A 56 10.64 25.33 -16.11
C ASP A 56 9.44 24.69 -16.81
N TYR A 57 8.37 24.36 -16.05
CA TYR A 57 7.12 23.85 -16.61
C TYR A 57 6.49 24.81 -17.61
N ALA A 58 6.41 26.12 -17.26
CA ALA A 58 5.80 27.12 -18.13
C ALA A 58 6.59 27.35 -19.44
N GLU A 59 7.93 27.21 -19.38
CA GLU A 59 8.82 27.42 -20.52
C GLU A 59 9.00 26.16 -21.40
N ASN A 60 8.87 24.95 -20.82
CA ASN A 60 9.29 23.69 -21.45
C ASN A 60 8.24 22.58 -21.27
N TYR A 61 6.96 22.87 -21.43
CA TYR A 61 5.85 21.92 -21.20
C TYR A 61 6.03 20.60 -21.96
N ASP A 62 6.32 20.66 -23.27
CA ASP A 62 6.44 19.48 -24.12
C ASP A 62 7.59 18.55 -23.65
N TYR A 63 8.70 19.13 -23.17
CA TYR A 63 9.79 18.37 -22.57
C TYR A 63 9.32 17.52 -21.38
N PHE A 64 8.46 18.06 -20.49
CA PHE A 64 7.97 17.33 -19.32
C PHE A 64 6.92 16.29 -19.68
N VAL A 65 6.11 16.52 -20.74
CA VAL A 65 5.13 15.54 -21.23
C VAL A 65 5.84 14.28 -21.74
N ASP A 66 6.93 14.44 -22.49
CA ASP A 66 7.66 13.33 -23.09
C ASP A 66 8.76 12.75 -22.19
N PHE A 67 8.93 13.30 -21.00
CA PHE A 67 9.99 12.84 -20.08
C PHE A 67 9.71 11.42 -19.60
N PRO A 68 10.68 10.47 -19.69
CA PRO A 68 10.46 9.04 -19.44
C PRO A 68 9.90 8.78 -18.06
N ASP A 69 10.16 9.38 -17.03
CA ASP A 69 9.67 9.09 -15.69
C ASP A 69 8.45 9.94 -15.30
N SER A 70 7.75 10.56 -16.28
CA SER A 70 6.47 11.29 -16.10
C SER A 70 6.45 12.23 -14.87
N PRO A 71 7.28 13.30 -14.84
CA PRO A 71 7.40 14.20 -13.69
C PRO A 71 6.11 14.97 -13.39
N LEU A 72 5.20 15.11 -14.36
CA LEU A 72 3.92 15.78 -14.18
C LEU A 72 2.90 14.97 -13.38
N VAL A 73 3.14 13.66 -13.21
CA VAL A 73 2.25 12.79 -12.45
C VAL A 73 2.48 13.00 -10.95
N ASN A 74 1.45 13.46 -10.24
CA ASN A 74 1.45 13.41 -8.78
C ASN A 74 1.30 11.96 -8.31
N ARG A 75 2.42 11.30 -8.04
CA ARG A 75 2.44 9.90 -7.64
C ARG A 75 1.77 9.63 -6.31
N CYS A 76 1.64 10.64 -5.46
CA CYS A 76 0.94 10.47 -4.19
C CYS A 76 -0.54 10.18 -4.38
N THR A 77 -1.16 10.78 -5.39
CA THR A 77 -2.60 10.74 -5.64
C THR A 77 -3.00 9.92 -6.86
N TYR A 78 -2.12 9.77 -7.87
CA TYR A 78 -2.41 9.07 -9.11
C TYR A 78 -1.50 7.87 -9.40
N GLY A 79 -0.38 7.73 -8.69
CA GLY A 79 0.47 6.55 -8.82
C GLY A 79 -0.19 5.33 -8.18
N LEU A 80 -0.38 4.26 -8.97
CA LEU A 80 -0.97 3.01 -8.48
C LEU A 80 0.13 1.97 -8.28
N TYR A 81 0.24 1.48 -7.06
CA TYR A 81 1.27 0.52 -6.65
C TYR A 81 0.65 -0.64 -5.89
N ARG A 82 1.25 -1.82 -6.00
CA ARG A 82 0.93 -2.93 -5.13
C ARG A 82 1.38 -2.60 -3.71
N PRO A 83 0.51 -2.64 -2.70
CA PRO A 83 0.86 -2.24 -1.33
C PRO A 83 1.83 -3.22 -0.67
N GLY A 84 1.91 -4.46 -1.16
CA GLY A 84 2.75 -5.49 -0.56
C GLY A 84 2.44 -5.69 0.92
N SER A 85 3.45 -5.99 1.71
CA SER A 85 3.31 -6.30 3.14
C SER A 85 2.65 -5.24 4.00
N THR A 86 2.51 -4.00 3.54
CA THR A 86 1.74 -2.96 4.27
C THR A 86 0.26 -3.31 4.33
N PHE A 87 -0.26 -4.06 3.34
CA PHE A 87 -1.64 -4.55 3.31
C PHE A 87 -1.94 -5.60 4.40
N LYS A 88 -0.92 -6.28 4.94
CA LYS A 88 -1.10 -7.25 6.03
C LYS A 88 -1.77 -6.68 7.26
N THR A 89 -1.66 -5.38 7.49
CA THR A 89 -2.37 -4.70 8.57
C THR A 89 -3.88 -4.69 8.35
N VAL A 90 -4.34 -4.57 7.11
CA VAL A 90 -5.76 -4.68 6.73
C VAL A 90 -6.25 -6.11 6.95
N THR A 91 -5.49 -7.10 6.47
CA THR A 91 -5.81 -8.53 6.64
C THR A 91 -5.83 -8.95 8.11
N ALA A 92 -4.89 -8.45 8.92
CA ALA A 92 -4.87 -8.70 10.35
C ALA A 92 -6.11 -8.10 11.05
N THR A 93 -6.49 -6.88 10.67
CA THR A 93 -7.72 -6.24 11.19
C THR A 93 -8.96 -7.07 10.84
N ALA A 94 -9.06 -7.55 9.60
CA ALA A 94 -10.15 -8.44 9.18
C ALA A 94 -10.18 -9.71 10.04
N GLY A 95 -9.04 -10.38 10.20
CA GLY A 95 -8.95 -11.62 10.97
C GLY A 95 -9.34 -11.47 12.43
N LEU A 96 -8.94 -10.39 13.06
CA LEU A 96 -9.27 -10.08 14.45
C LEU A 96 -10.74 -9.72 14.63
N ASN A 97 -11.30 -8.88 13.75
CA ASN A 97 -12.68 -8.43 13.87
C ASN A 97 -13.72 -9.50 13.48
N GLU A 98 -13.40 -10.35 12.52
CA GLU A 98 -14.26 -11.50 12.15
C GLU A 98 -14.10 -12.69 13.14
N GLY A 99 -13.23 -12.57 14.13
CA GLY A 99 -12.99 -13.63 15.13
C GLY A 99 -12.29 -14.86 14.56
N VAL A 100 -11.72 -14.77 13.35
CA VAL A 100 -10.99 -15.86 12.71
C VAL A 100 -9.71 -16.17 13.46
N VAL A 101 -9.06 -15.15 14.00
CA VAL A 101 -7.92 -15.25 14.90
C VAL A 101 -8.06 -14.26 16.06
N LEU A 102 -7.42 -14.58 17.18
CA LEU A 102 -7.18 -13.65 18.28
C LEU A 102 -5.75 -13.10 18.18
N ALA A 103 -5.44 -12.04 18.90
CA ALA A 103 -4.10 -11.43 18.89
C ALA A 103 -2.98 -12.43 19.23
N GLY A 104 -3.27 -13.44 20.08
CA GLY A 104 -2.35 -14.49 20.48
C GLY A 104 -2.46 -15.79 19.69
N THR A 105 -3.38 -15.92 18.71
CA THR A 105 -3.57 -17.16 17.96
C THR A 105 -2.29 -17.55 17.22
N PRO A 106 -1.71 -18.74 17.51
CA PRO A 106 -0.50 -19.17 16.84
C PRO A 106 -0.83 -19.82 15.50
N LEU A 107 -0.18 -19.39 14.42
CA LEU A 107 -0.15 -20.11 13.15
C LEU A 107 1.30 -20.46 12.81
N PHE A 108 1.49 -21.56 12.08
CA PHE A 108 2.82 -22.12 11.80
C PHE A 108 3.42 -21.54 10.52
N CYS A 109 4.71 -21.22 10.59
CA CYS A 109 5.55 -20.82 9.46
C CYS A 109 6.79 -21.71 9.36
N GLY A 110 6.77 -22.66 8.42
CA GLY A 110 7.90 -23.52 8.09
C GLY A 110 8.77 -23.02 6.94
N HIS A 111 8.72 -21.72 6.62
CA HIS A 111 9.32 -21.06 5.45
C HIS A 111 8.51 -21.22 4.17
N THR A 112 7.89 -22.37 3.94
CA THR A 112 7.05 -22.63 2.77
C THR A 112 5.60 -22.86 3.18
N TYR A 113 4.68 -22.58 2.27
CA TYR A 113 3.25 -22.78 2.43
C TYR A 113 2.70 -23.44 1.17
N ASP A 114 2.14 -24.63 1.31
CA ASP A 114 1.49 -25.33 0.22
C ASP A 114 0.01 -24.90 0.12
N PHE A 115 -0.36 -24.43 -1.06
CA PHE A 115 -1.75 -24.10 -1.35
C PHE A 115 -2.17 -24.78 -2.64
N TYR A 116 -2.93 -25.88 -2.50
CA TYR A 116 -3.38 -26.74 -3.61
C TYR A 116 -2.24 -27.21 -4.53
N GLY A 117 -1.11 -27.62 -3.97
CA GLY A 117 0.05 -28.11 -4.72
C GLY A 117 0.97 -27.01 -5.26
N THR A 118 0.64 -25.76 -5.03
CA THR A 118 1.52 -24.61 -5.34
C THR A 118 2.26 -24.16 -4.10
N MET A 119 3.59 -24.15 -4.17
CA MET A 119 4.44 -23.76 -3.05
C MET A 119 4.71 -22.25 -3.05
N TYR A 120 4.41 -21.60 -1.95
CA TYR A 120 4.70 -20.18 -1.70
C TYR A 120 5.74 -20.04 -0.60
N SER A 121 6.60 -19.02 -0.69
CA SER A 121 7.72 -18.83 0.25
C SER A 121 7.50 -17.66 1.19
N CYS A 122 7.99 -17.82 2.40
CA CYS A 122 8.19 -16.74 3.37
C CYS A 122 9.62 -16.22 3.33
N THR A 123 9.86 -15.06 3.93
CA THR A 123 11.19 -14.45 4.08
C THR A 123 12.07 -15.17 5.09
N GLY A 124 11.47 -15.97 5.98
CA GLY A 124 12.17 -16.72 7.01
C GLY A 124 11.36 -17.90 7.55
N THR A 125 11.95 -18.68 8.43
CA THR A 125 11.28 -19.76 9.19
C THR A 125 10.96 -19.25 10.60
N HIS A 126 9.68 -18.99 10.89
CA HIS A 126 9.27 -18.31 12.12
C HIS A 126 8.66 -19.23 13.17
N GLY A 127 8.37 -20.51 12.83
CA GLY A 127 7.69 -21.44 13.72
C GLY A 127 6.25 -21.03 14.02
N TYR A 128 5.77 -21.35 15.21
CA TYR A 128 4.46 -20.90 15.69
C TYR A 128 4.54 -19.48 16.22
N ILE A 129 3.86 -18.55 15.55
CA ILE A 129 3.87 -17.11 15.89
C ILE A 129 2.45 -16.55 15.97
N SER A 130 2.28 -15.56 16.83
CA SER A 130 1.01 -14.83 16.99
C SER A 130 0.81 -13.80 15.89
N THR A 131 -0.41 -13.27 15.74
CA THR A 131 -0.74 -12.18 14.81
C THR A 131 0.20 -10.98 14.97
N ARG A 132 0.46 -10.59 16.22
CA ARG A 132 1.36 -9.46 16.54
C ARG A 132 2.77 -9.71 16.00
N HIS A 133 3.34 -10.87 16.30
CA HIS A 133 4.69 -11.22 15.86
C HIS A 133 4.76 -11.42 14.34
N ALA A 134 3.69 -11.94 13.72
CA ALA A 134 3.60 -12.09 12.28
C ALA A 134 3.62 -10.74 11.52
N ILE A 135 3.02 -9.68 12.09
CA ILE A 135 3.13 -8.31 11.55
C ILE A 135 4.57 -7.80 11.71
N GLU A 136 5.16 -7.96 12.89
CA GLU A 136 6.52 -7.50 13.22
C GLU A 136 7.59 -8.06 12.27
N VAL A 137 7.55 -9.38 12.01
CA VAL A 137 8.51 -10.07 11.12
C VAL A 137 8.01 -10.17 9.67
N SER A 138 6.85 -9.58 9.38
CA SER A 138 6.23 -9.63 8.04
C SER A 138 6.07 -11.05 7.48
N CYS A 139 5.64 -12.01 8.31
CA CYS A 139 5.53 -13.42 7.96
C CYS A 139 4.50 -13.68 6.85
N ASN A 140 4.93 -14.13 5.68
CA ASN A 140 4.01 -14.45 4.60
C ASN A 140 3.15 -15.69 4.92
N CYS A 141 3.75 -16.77 5.44
CA CYS A 141 3.01 -18.00 5.74
C CYS A 141 1.84 -17.76 6.69
N TYR A 142 2.03 -16.94 7.74
CA TYR A 142 0.96 -16.55 8.65
C TYR A 142 -0.19 -15.90 7.88
N PHE A 143 0.13 -14.93 7.03
CA PHE A 143 -0.89 -14.18 6.30
C PHE A 143 -1.47 -14.96 5.12
N TYR A 144 -0.79 -15.94 4.53
CA TYR A 144 -1.40 -16.87 3.58
C TYR A 144 -2.49 -17.71 4.26
N GLU A 145 -2.19 -18.29 5.41
CA GLU A 145 -3.17 -19.08 6.17
C GLU A 145 -4.34 -18.22 6.65
N LEU A 146 -4.06 -17.05 7.20
CA LEU A 146 -5.10 -16.10 7.62
C LEU A 146 -6.00 -15.69 6.45
N SER A 147 -5.42 -15.43 5.28
CA SER A 147 -6.18 -15.08 4.06
C SER A 147 -7.05 -16.22 3.57
N ARG A 148 -6.53 -17.46 3.63
CA ARG A 148 -7.31 -18.67 3.32
C ARG A 148 -8.53 -18.82 4.26
N MET A 149 -8.33 -18.57 5.55
CA MET A 149 -9.40 -18.64 6.56
C MET A 149 -10.45 -17.54 6.40
N LEU A 150 -10.03 -16.33 6.03
CA LEU A 150 -10.92 -15.17 5.82
C LEU A 150 -11.75 -15.26 4.54
N GLY A 151 -11.14 -15.77 3.46
CA GLY A 151 -11.71 -15.66 2.12
C GLY A 151 -11.58 -14.25 1.53
N ILE A 152 -11.79 -14.15 0.22
CA ILE A 152 -11.62 -12.88 -0.51
C ILE A 152 -12.67 -11.84 -0.12
N ASP A 153 -13.89 -12.26 0.18
CA ASP A 153 -14.99 -11.33 0.51
C ASP A 153 -14.71 -10.54 1.78
N ASN A 154 -14.20 -11.19 2.84
CA ASN A 154 -13.81 -10.49 4.06
C ASN A 154 -12.59 -9.60 3.83
N ILE A 155 -11.59 -10.03 3.07
CA ILE A 155 -10.43 -9.20 2.72
C ILE A 155 -10.90 -7.95 1.97
N THR A 156 -11.76 -8.09 0.95
CA THR A 156 -12.34 -7.00 0.17
C THR A 156 -13.16 -6.06 1.05
N LYS A 157 -14.02 -6.61 1.91
CA LYS A 157 -14.84 -5.83 2.88
C LYS A 157 -13.98 -4.90 3.72
N TYR A 158 -12.92 -5.41 4.34
CA TYR A 158 -12.06 -4.59 5.18
C TYR A 158 -11.19 -3.62 4.39
N ALA A 159 -10.70 -3.99 3.22
CA ALA A 159 -10.02 -3.06 2.32
C ALA A 159 -10.92 -1.85 1.98
N THR A 160 -12.18 -2.10 1.63
CA THR A 160 -13.18 -1.06 1.33
C THR A 160 -13.48 -0.19 2.56
N LEU A 161 -13.61 -0.77 3.76
CA LEU A 161 -13.79 -0.02 5.01
C LEU A 161 -12.60 0.91 5.30
N TYR A 162 -11.38 0.51 4.94
CA TYR A 162 -10.20 1.38 5.00
C TYR A 162 -10.14 2.44 3.90
N GLY A 163 -11.05 2.38 2.92
CA GLY A 163 -11.12 3.33 1.80
C GLY A 163 -10.24 2.97 0.60
N LEU A 164 -9.81 1.72 0.52
CA LEU A 164 -9.07 1.22 -0.64
C LEU A 164 -10.04 0.85 -1.77
N GLY A 165 -9.59 0.99 -3.02
CA GLY A 165 -10.42 0.78 -4.21
C GLY A 165 -11.44 1.89 -4.48
N GLN A 166 -11.29 3.06 -3.84
CA GLN A 166 -12.17 4.21 -4.03
C GLN A 166 -11.38 5.51 -3.82
N SER A 167 -11.87 6.63 -4.41
CA SER A 167 -11.26 7.94 -4.18
C SER A 167 -11.23 8.29 -2.70
N THR A 168 -10.13 8.90 -2.23
CA THR A 168 -10.03 9.42 -0.87
C THR A 168 -10.88 10.67 -0.68
N GLY A 169 -11.26 11.31 -1.78
CA GLY A 169 -12.01 12.57 -1.81
C GLY A 169 -11.16 13.80 -1.54
N ILE A 170 -9.84 13.73 -1.67
CA ILE A 170 -8.96 14.90 -1.57
C ILE A 170 -9.32 15.95 -2.63
N GLU A 171 -9.18 17.24 -2.32
CA GLU A 171 -9.66 18.34 -3.15
C GLU A 171 -9.03 18.39 -4.55
N THR A 172 -7.79 17.95 -4.68
CA THR A 172 -7.05 17.91 -5.96
C THR A 172 -7.42 16.74 -6.85
N GLY A 173 -8.31 15.86 -6.38
CA GLY A 173 -8.61 14.59 -7.04
C GLY A 173 -7.51 13.54 -6.83
N ASP A 174 -7.90 12.29 -7.01
CA ASP A 174 -7.02 11.12 -6.91
C ASP A 174 -7.58 9.92 -7.69
N ALA A 175 -6.71 8.99 -8.03
CA ALA A 175 -7.12 7.72 -8.61
C ALA A 175 -7.80 6.84 -7.53
N PRO A 176 -8.94 6.20 -7.86
CA PRO A 176 -9.63 5.31 -6.91
C PRO A 176 -8.82 4.05 -6.59
N GLY A 177 -7.86 3.69 -7.45
CA GLY A 177 -7.20 2.40 -7.35
C GLY A 177 -8.17 1.24 -7.63
N TYR A 178 -7.70 0.01 -7.38
CA TYR A 178 -8.52 -1.20 -7.54
C TYR A 178 -8.06 -2.30 -6.59
N LEU A 179 -9.01 -3.11 -6.14
CA LEU A 179 -8.79 -4.22 -5.23
C LEU A 179 -8.54 -5.52 -6.01
N CYS A 180 -7.81 -6.43 -5.41
CA CYS A 180 -7.69 -7.80 -5.91
C CYS A 180 -8.93 -8.59 -5.48
N ASN A 181 -9.93 -8.70 -6.34
CA ASN A 181 -11.13 -9.49 -6.12
C ASN A 181 -11.72 -9.99 -7.45
N PRO A 182 -12.70 -10.91 -7.43
CA PRO A 182 -13.30 -11.45 -8.65
C PRO A 182 -13.93 -10.38 -9.56
N GLU A 183 -14.55 -9.34 -8.97
CA GLU A 183 -15.21 -8.26 -9.72
C GLU A 183 -14.20 -7.48 -10.55
N THR A 184 -13.11 -7.02 -9.93
CA THR A 184 -12.03 -6.28 -10.62
C THR A 184 -11.39 -7.14 -11.73
N PHE A 185 -11.18 -8.43 -11.47
CA PHE A 185 -10.64 -9.34 -12.49
C PHE A 185 -11.58 -9.48 -13.69
N ALA A 186 -12.89 -9.60 -13.44
CA ALA A 186 -13.90 -9.65 -14.50
C ALA A 186 -13.96 -8.32 -15.30
N GLU A 187 -13.87 -7.16 -14.63
CA GLU A 187 -13.81 -5.84 -15.27
C GLU A 187 -12.58 -5.68 -16.18
N HIS A 188 -11.46 -6.30 -15.80
CA HIS A 188 -10.23 -6.31 -16.61
C HIS A 188 -10.19 -7.46 -17.64
N GLY A 189 -11.26 -8.23 -17.79
CA GLY A 189 -11.31 -9.39 -18.70
C GLY A 189 -10.39 -10.53 -18.31
N GLN A 190 -10.08 -10.66 -17.02
CA GLN A 190 -9.19 -11.68 -16.47
C GLN A 190 -9.99 -12.75 -15.70
N GLU A 191 -9.49 -13.97 -15.68
CA GLU A 191 -10.07 -15.05 -14.87
C GLU A 191 -9.57 -14.98 -13.42
N TRP A 192 -10.49 -15.25 -12.48
CA TRP A 192 -10.19 -15.36 -11.08
C TRP A 192 -9.80 -16.81 -10.72
N TYR A 193 -8.68 -16.96 -10.01
CA TYR A 193 -8.22 -18.25 -9.49
C TYR A 193 -8.14 -18.23 -7.96
N ILE A 194 -8.53 -19.33 -7.31
CA ILE A 194 -8.57 -19.44 -5.84
C ILE A 194 -7.21 -19.11 -5.18
N GLY A 195 -6.10 -19.41 -5.86
CA GLY A 195 -4.76 -19.08 -5.37
C GLY A 195 -4.50 -17.57 -5.19
N TYR A 196 -5.30 -16.73 -5.82
CA TYR A 196 -5.14 -15.28 -5.68
C TYR A 196 -5.54 -14.75 -4.29
N VAL A 197 -6.41 -15.47 -3.57
CA VAL A 197 -6.84 -15.10 -2.22
C VAL A 197 -5.67 -14.90 -1.28
N ILE A 198 -4.72 -15.86 -1.25
CA ILE A 198 -3.58 -15.77 -0.33
C ILE A 198 -2.59 -14.69 -0.72
N GLN A 199 -2.46 -14.40 -2.01
CA GLN A 199 -1.63 -13.30 -2.51
C GLN A 199 -2.29 -11.93 -2.31
N ALA A 200 -3.62 -11.84 -2.44
CA ALA A 200 -4.40 -10.65 -2.15
C ALA A 200 -4.21 -10.21 -0.70
N GLY A 201 -4.28 -11.14 0.26
CA GLY A 201 -4.13 -10.83 1.68
C GLY A 201 -2.74 -10.34 2.11
N ILE A 202 -1.73 -10.50 1.27
CA ILE A 202 -0.39 -9.91 1.50
C ILE A 202 -0.10 -8.73 0.55
N GLY A 203 -1.11 -8.27 -0.23
CA GLY A 203 -0.99 -7.12 -1.11
C GLY A 203 -0.09 -7.32 -2.34
N ASN A 204 0.17 -8.58 -2.76
CA ASN A 204 1.08 -8.90 -3.86
C ASN A 204 0.38 -9.30 -5.17
N GLN A 205 -0.93 -9.54 -5.13
CA GLN A 205 -1.69 -9.85 -6.34
C GLN A 205 -2.04 -8.57 -7.11
N ASP A 206 -2.64 -8.69 -8.29
CA ASP A 206 -3.02 -7.55 -9.11
C ASP A 206 -4.02 -6.66 -8.38
N CYS A 207 -3.50 -5.56 -7.86
CA CYS A 207 -4.19 -4.49 -7.14
C CYS A 207 -3.37 -3.21 -7.24
N GLY A 208 -4.04 -2.08 -7.23
CA GLY A 208 -3.39 -0.77 -7.33
C GLY A 208 -3.88 0.20 -6.27
N MET A 209 -2.98 0.66 -5.41
CA MET A 209 -3.28 1.64 -4.35
C MET A 209 -2.40 2.86 -4.51
N THR A 210 -2.96 4.03 -4.22
CA THR A 210 -2.14 5.25 -4.16
C THR A 210 -1.40 5.34 -2.83
N PRO A 211 -0.23 5.98 -2.77
CA PRO A 211 0.47 6.28 -1.53
C PRO A 211 -0.41 7.05 -0.52
N LEU A 212 -1.29 7.93 -1.01
CA LEU A 212 -2.25 8.63 -0.15
C LEU A 212 -3.26 7.68 0.49
N GLN A 213 -3.81 6.72 -0.26
CA GLN A 213 -4.69 5.69 0.31
C GLN A 213 -3.98 4.89 1.40
N MET A 214 -2.72 4.47 1.17
CA MET A 214 -1.96 3.73 2.18
C MET A 214 -1.62 4.60 3.40
N ALA A 215 -1.39 5.90 3.22
CA ALA A 215 -1.25 6.83 4.34
C ALA A 215 -2.56 6.95 5.14
N CYS A 216 -3.73 6.94 4.48
CA CYS A 216 -5.03 6.90 5.14
C CYS A 216 -5.24 5.60 5.94
N VAL A 217 -4.80 4.44 5.43
CA VAL A 217 -4.81 3.17 6.18
C VAL A 217 -3.98 3.29 7.46
N ALA A 218 -2.73 3.76 7.34
CA ALA A 218 -1.84 3.95 8.48
C ALA A 218 -2.41 4.95 9.50
N SER A 219 -2.98 6.05 9.02
CA SER A 219 -3.65 7.07 9.85
C SER A 219 -4.85 6.48 10.60
N THR A 220 -5.68 5.68 9.93
CA THR A 220 -6.85 5.03 10.53
C THR A 220 -6.43 4.08 11.66
N ILE A 221 -5.38 3.28 11.46
CA ILE A 221 -4.84 2.40 12.50
C ILE A 221 -4.29 3.23 13.67
N GLY A 222 -3.46 4.24 13.38
CA GLY A 222 -2.89 5.14 14.40
C GLY A 222 -3.94 5.92 15.19
N ASN A 223 -5.12 6.13 14.60
CA ASN A 223 -6.27 6.82 15.21
C ASN A 223 -7.35 5.83 15.72
N ARG A 224 -6.95 4.61 16.09
CA ARG A 224 -7.82 3.60 16.72
C ARG A 224 -9.04 3.21 15.88
N GLY A 225 -8.92 3.18 14.55
CA GLY A 225 -9.97 2.77 13.62
C GLY A 225 -10.85 3.91 13.09
N VAL A 226 -10.64 5.15 13.53
CA VAL A 226 -11.36 6.31 12.99
C VAL A 226 -10.67 6.82 11.74
N ARG A 227 -11.35 6.70 10.59
CA ARG A 227 -10.86 7.19 9.30
C ARG A 227 -11.35 8.62 9.05
N TYR A 228 -10.43 9.51 8.77
CA TYR A 228 -10.72 10.85 8.29
C TYR A 228 -10.50 10.96 6.79
N LYS A 229 -11.31 11.78 6.13
CA LYS A 229 -11.06 12.22 4.76
C LYS A 229 -9.77 13.08 4.76
N PRO A 230 -8.78 12.79 3.89
CA PRO A 230 -7.62 13.66 3.76
C PRO A 230 -8.03 14.99 3.13
N TYR A 231 -7.39 16.07 3.56
CA TYR A 231 -7.61 17.40 3.00
C TYR A 231 -6.33 18.24 3.02
N LEU A 232 -6.24 19.17 2.09
CA LEU A 232 -5.13 20.12 2.02
C LEU A 232 -5.40 21.30 2.99
N VAL A 233 -4.35 21.77 3.67
CA VAL A 233 -4.39 22.88 4.63
C VAL A 233 -3.87 24.17 3.98
#